data_d67c2f25549fdfb6c0a4a84720b626b0
#
_entry.id   d67c2f25549fdfb6c0a4a84720b626b0
#
_cell.length_a   1.000
_cell.length_b   1.000
_cell.length_c   1.000
_cell.angle_alpha   90.00
_cell.angle_beta   90.00
_cell.angle_gamma   90.00
#
_symmetry.space_group_name_H-M   'P 1'
#
loop_
_entity.id
_entity.type
_entity.pdbx_description
1 polymer ?
#
loop_
_entity_poly.entity_id
_entity_poly.type
_entity_poly.pdbx_seq_one_letter_code
_entity_poly.pdbx_strand_id
1 'polypeptide(L)'
;LTMSLFDDMPTKVKDIPKIAKIDLLISLITLKYTQSNSVCYAWGGQTIGVGAGQQSRIHCTRLAGNKADNFWLRHNEKVLNLPFIEGLRKCEADNAIDLYISYEYENLLKDGVWQRYFTTCPEPFTAEEKKAWHEKMTNVALGSDAFFPFEDNIERAARSGVKYIAQPGGSVRDGAVIECCDSFGMAMAMTGIRLFHH
;
A
#
# COMPACT_ATOMS: atom_id res chain seq x y z
N LEU A 1 -7.12 -11.72 17.71
CA LEU A 1 -6.85 -12.04 16.30
C LEU A 1 -5.92 -13.23 16.24
N THR A 2 -6.26 -14.26 15.49
CA THR A 2 -5.50 -15.51 15.33
C THR A 2 -5.40 -15.87 13.84
N MET A 3 -4.51 -16.79 13.49
CA MET A 3 -4.32 -17.22 12.10
C MET A 3 -5.55 -17.94 11.52
N SER A 4 -6.43 -18.49 12.36
CA SER A 4 -7.69 -19.14 11.94
C SER A 4 -8.71 -18.14 11.34
N LEU A 5 -8.52 -16.83 11.50
CA LEU A 5 -9.32 -15.81 10.83
C LEU A 5 -9.24 -15.88 9.30
N PHE A 6 -8.24 -16.54 8.77
CA PHE A 6 -7.97 -16.62 7.33
C PHE A 6 -8.36 -17.99 6.74
N ASP A 7 -9.18 -18.79 7.43
CA ASP A 7 -9.57 -20.13 6.96
C ASP A 7 -10.80 -20.07 6.03
N ASP A 8 -11.69 -19.07 6.18
CA ASP A 8 -12.81 -18.86 5.26
C ASP A 8 -12.37 -18.04 4.05
N MET A 9 -12.11 -18.73 2.94
CA MET A 9 -11.64 -18.13 1.69
C MET A 9 -12.63 -18.43 0.56
N PRO A 10 -13.50 -17.47 0.17
CA PRO A 10 -14.49 -17.69 -0.91
C PRO A 10 -13.89 -17.67 -2.31
N THR A 11 -12.72 -17.05 -2.51
CA THR A 11 -12.03 -16.95 -3.80
C THR A 11 -11.53 -18.28 -4.34
N LYS A 12 -11.23 -18.36 -5.66
CA LYS A 12 -10.68 -19.58 -6.31
C LYS A 12 -9.30 -19.96 -5.75
N VAL A 13 -8.45 -18.94 -5.54
CA VAL A 13 -7.17 -19.14 -4.85
C VAL A 13 -7.43 -19.33 -3.38
N LYS A 14 -7.05 -20.52 -2.85
CA LYS A 14 -7.30 -20.93 -1.45
C LYS A 14 -6.03 -20.98 -0.60
N ASP A 15 -4.90 -20.53 -1.14
CA ASP A 15 -3.63 -20.58 -0.44
C ASP A 15 -3.17 -19.17 -0.06
N ILE A 16 -2.97 -18.96 1.23
CA ILE A 16 -2.33 -17.77 1.81
C ILE A 16 -1.10 -18.26 2.57
N PRO A 17 0.11 -18.01 2.06
CA PRO A 17 1.35 -18.42 2.71
C PRO A 17 1.46 -17.84 4.14
N LYS A 18 2.17 -18.55 5.02
CA LYS A 18 2.33 -18.13 6.43
C LYS A 18 2.81 -16.69 6.58
N ILE A 19 3.77 -16.25 5.75
CA ILE A 19 4.27 -14.87 5.78
C ILE A 19 3.17 -13.86 5.44
N ALA A 20 2.34 -14.16 4.43
CA ALA A 20 1.22 -13.31 4.06
C ALA A 20 0.12 -13.29 5.13
N LYS A 21 -0.13 -14.41 5.82
CA LYS A 21 -1.02 -14.44 6.99
C LYS A 21 -0.51 -13.54 8.12
N ILE A 22 0.81 -13.46 8.33
CA ILE A 22 1.42 -12.53 9.28
C ILE A 22 1.16 -11.08 8.85
N ASP A 23 1.39 -10.76 7.58
CA ASP A 23 1.14 -9.42 7.04
C ASP A 23 -0.35 -9.03 7.13
N LEU A 24 -1.27 -9.96 6.83
CA LEU A 24 -2.70 -9.75 7.05
C LEU A 24 -3.02 -9.50 8.52
N LEU A 25 -2.42 -10.26 9.43
CA LEU A 25 -2.62 -10.07 10.87
C LEU A 25 -2.12 -8.69 11.33
N ILE A 26 -0.94 -8.27 10.87
CA ILE A 26 -0.38 -6.94 11.14
C ILE A 26 -1.34 -5.86 10.63
N SER A 27 -1.87 -6.01 9.41
CA SER A 27 -2.83 -5.06 8.84
C SER A 27 -4.09 -4.94 9.71
N LEU A 28 -4.67 -6.06 10.16
CA LEU A 28 -5.86 -6.06 11.01
C LEU A 28 -5.59 -5.51 12.42
N ILE A 29 -4.42 -5.78 12.99
CA ILE A 29 -4.01 -5.17 14.28
C ILE A 29 -3.91 -3.66 14.13
N THR A 30 -3.29 -3.18 13.06
CA THR A 30 -3.20 -1.74 12.75
C THR A 30 -4.59 -1.11 12.65
N LEU A 31 -5.49 -1.75 11.91
CA LEU A 31 -6.85 -1.25 11.70
C LEU A 31 -7.70 -1.25 12.97
N LYS A 32 -7.44 -2.16 13.90
CA LYS A 32 -8.11 -2.16 15.21
C LYS A 32 -7.92 -0.86 16.00
N TYR A 33 -6.80 -0.17 15.77
CA TYR A 33 -6.43 1.07 16.47
C TYR A 33 -6.48 2.31 15.57
N THR A 34 -7.08 2.19 14.39
CA THR A 34 -7.13 3.23 13.38
C THR A 34 -8.57 3.66 13.13
N GLN A 35 -8.81 4.96 13.10
CA GLN A 35 -10.15 5.51 12.87
C GLN A 35 -10.71 5.10 11.50
N SER A 36 -11.98 4.68 11.52
CA SER A 36 -12.72 4.27 10.30
C SER A 36 -13.12 5.48 9.43
N ASN A 37 -13.38 5.28 8.14
CA ASN A 37 -13.02 4.09 7.37
C ASN A 37 -11.50 3.93 7.31
N SER A 38 -11.02 2.71 7.35
CA SER A 38 -9.58 2.47 7.27
C SER A 38 -9.22 1.18 6.49
N VAL A 39 -8.09 1.26 5.81
CA VAL A 39 -7.49 0.19 5.01
C VAL A 39 -5.98 0.20 5.25
N CYS A 40 -5.37 -0.96 5.34
CA CYS A 40 -3.94 -1.11 5.59
C CYS A 40 -3.30 -2.10 4.63
N TYR A 41 -2.25 -1.65 3.94
CA TYR A 41 -1.34 -2.49 3.16
C TYR A 41 -0.17 -2.90 4.05
N ALA A 42 0.18 -4.18 4.02
CA ALA A 42 1.30 -4.74 4.76
C ALA A 42 2.15 -5.65 3.86
N TRP A 43 3.45 -5.66 4.10
CA TRP A 43 4.40 -6.48 3.35
C TRP A 43 5.68 -6.69 4.16
N GLY A 44 6.18 -7.94 4.18
CA GLY A 44 7.45 -8.24 4.84
C GLY A 44 7.47 -8.01 6.34
N GLY A 45 6.35 -8.24 7.04
CA GLY A 45 6.25 -8.09 8.49
C GLY A 45 6.02 -6.66 8.98
N GLN A 46 5.62 -5.73 8.09
CA GLN A 46 5.37 -4.33 8.44
C GLN A 46 4.21 -3.72 7.66
N THR A 47 3.63 -2.65 8.18
CA THR A 47 2.70 -1.80 7.44
C THR A 47 3.47 -0.92 6.45
N ILE A 48 2.99 -0.87 5.21
CA ILE A 48 3.61 -0.05 4.15
C ILE A 48 2.71 1.09 3.67
N GLY A 49 1.41 1.04 4.03
CA GLY A 49 0.49 2.12 3.73
C GLY A 49 -0.79 2.00 4.54
N VAL A 50 -1.18 3.07 5.21
CA VAL A 50 -2.43 3.18 5.98
C VAL A 50 -3.24 4.36 5.48
N GLY A 51 -4.49 4.11 5.12
CA GLY A 51 -5.51 5.11 4.82
C GLY A 51 -6.60 5.05 5.88
N ALA A 52 -6.79 6.12 6.62
CA ALA A 52 -7.65 6.16 7.80
C ALA A 52 -8.52 7.41 7.85
N GLY A 53 -9.65 7.34 8.54
CA GLY A 53 -10.54 8.47 8.78
C GLY A 53 -11.16 9.05 7.51
N GLN A 54 -11.21 8.31 6.41
CA GLN A 54 -11.75 8.79 5.16
C GLN A 54 -13.26 8.53 5.07
N GLN A 55 -13.98 9.39 4.34
CA GLN A 55 -15.43 9.31 4.20
C GLN A 55 -15.91 8.14 3.32
N SER A 56 -15.05 7.59 2.48
CA SER A 56 -15.37 6.43 1.66
C SER A 56 -14.27 5.38 1.64
N ARG A 57 -14.66 4.10 1.47
CA ARG A 57 -13.73 2.98 1.42
C ARG A 57 -12.70 3.13 0.31
N ILE A 58 -13.12 3.53 -0.87
CA ILE A 58 -12.21 3.71 -2.00
C ILE A 58 -11.17 4.82 -1.76
N HIS A 59 -11.51 5.88 -1.03
CA HIS A 59 -10.53 6.91 -0.65
C HIS A 59 -9.48 6.35 0.30
N CYS A 60 -9.86 5.49 1.26
CA CYS A 60 -8.90 4.79 2.11
C CYS A 60 -7.95 3.92 1.29
N THR A 61 -8.52 3.12 0.38
CA THR A 61 -7.76 2.20 -0.49
C THR A 61 -6.78 2.96 -1.37
N ARG A 62 -7.19 4.10 -1.94
CA ARG A 62 -6.31 4.98 -2.74
C ARG A 62 -5.20 5.59 -1.89
N LEU A 63 -5.55 6.18 -0.74
CA LEU A 63 -4.58 6.82 0.15
C LEU A 63 -3.54 5.82 0.68
N ALA A 64 -4.01 4.67 1.17
CA ALA A 64 -3.13 3.60 1.64
C ALA A 64 -2.25 3.04 0.51
N GLY A 65 -2.85 2.82 -0.67
CA GLY A 65 -2.12 2.34 -1.83
C GLY A 65 -1.06 3.32 -2.32
N ASN A 66 -1.34 4.63 -2.35
CA ASN A 66 -0.34 5.64 -2.72
C ASN A 66 0.85 5.64 -1.74
N LYS A 67 0.59 5.45 -0.44
CA LYS A 67 1.66 5.32 0.57
C LYS A 67 2.48 4.05 0.36
N ALA A 68 1.82 2.92 0.05
CA ALA A 68 2.49 1.65 -0.27
C ALA A 68 3.35 1.77 -1.54
N ASP A 69 2.85 2.45 -2.57
CA ASP A 69 3.58 2.73 -3.80
C ASP A 69 4.82 3.59 -3.52
N ASN A 70 4.68 4.65 -2.71
CA ASN A 70 5.80 5.49 -2.30
C ASN A 70 6.82 4.73 -1.45
N PHE A 71 6.34 3.87 -0.52
CA PHE A 71 7.24 2.99 0.24
C PHE A 71 8.09 2.14 -0.69
N TRP A 72 7.50 1.57 -1.75
CA TRP A 72 8.21 0.75 -2.74
C TRP A 72 9.20 1.56 -3.57
N LEU A 73 8.81 2.77 -4.03
CA LEU A 73 9.69 3.68 -4.78
C LEU A 73 10.94 4.06 -3.98
N ARG A 74 10.82 4.25 -2.67
CA ARG A 74 11.96 4.60 -1.79
C ARG A 74 13.06 3.53 -1.74
N HIS A 75 12.75 2.29 -2.15
CA HIS A 75 13.70 1.17 -2.23
C HIS A 75 14.34 1.02 -3.62
N ASN A 76 14.04 1.90 -4.57
CA ASN A 76 14.70 1.91 -5.87
C ASN A 76 16.14 2.41 -5.74
N GLU A 77 17.06 1.79 -6.50
CA GLU A 77 18.48 2.15 -6.50
C GLU A 77 18.72 3.63 -6.79
N LYS A 78 17.92 4.25 -7.67
CA LYS A 78 17.98 5.69 -7.96
C LYS A 78 17.75 6.54 -6.71
N VAL A 79 16.84 6.11 -5.84
CA VAL A 79 16.51 6.80 -4.59
C VAL A 79 17.57 6.52 -3.51
N LEU A 80 17.99 5.26 -3.39
CA LEU A 80 18.98 4.84 -2.40
C LEU A 80 20.37 5.47 -2.64
N ASN A 81 20.68 5.80 -3.90
CA ASN A 81 21.95 6.38 -4.31
C ASN A 81 21.88 7.90 -4.58
N LEU A 82 20.86 8.59 -4.07
CA LEU A 82 20.78 10.05 -4.21
C LEU A 82 22.04 10.71 -3.61
N PRO A 83 22.71 11.62 -4.37
CA PRO A 83 24.00 12.20 -3.99
C PRO A 83 23.83 13.32 -2.96
N PHE A 84 23.37 13.02 -1.76
CA PHE A 84 23.18 14.01 -0.70
C PHE A 84 24.48 14.70 -0.29
N ILE A 85 24.39 15.97 0.06
CA ILE A 85 25.52 16.71 0.65
C ILE A 85 25.85 16.17 2.04
N GLU A 86 27.12 16.24 2.41
CA GLU A 86 27.57 15.86 3.75
C GLU A 86 26.93 16.75 4.82
N GLY A 87 26.49 16.15 5.92
CA GLY A 87 25.88 16.88 7.04
C GLY A 87 24.41 17.24 6.85
N LEU A 88 23.76 16.85 5.75
CA LEU A 88 22.31 17.07 5.56
C LEU A 88 21.54 16.36 6.65
N ARG A 89 20.61 17.06 7.31
CA ARG A 89 19.78 16.47 8.36
C ARG A 89 18.85 15.42 7.78
N LYS A 90 18.62 14.33 8.53
CA LYS A 90 17.78 13.22 8.10
C LYS A 90 16.38 13.66 7.64
N CYS A 91 15.74 14.59 8.36
CA CYS A 91 14.41 15.10 7.99
C CYS A 91 14.42 15.88 6.65
N GLU A 92 15.51 16.54 6.32
CA GLU A 92 15.67 17.25 5.04
C GLU A 92 15.91 16.25 3.90
N ALA A 93 16.70 15.20 4.14
CA ALA A 93 16.90 14.11 3.19
C ALA A 93 15.58 13.37 2.94
N ASP A 94 14.81 13.04 3.99
CA ASP A 94 13.52 12.38 3.86
C ASP A 94 12.52 13.22 3.05
N ASN A 95 12.47 14.54 3.31
CA ASN A 95 11.62 15.45 2.53
C ASN A 95 12.07 15.55 1.06
N ALA A 96 13.37 15.60 0.80
CA ALA A 96 13.89 15.61 -0.56
C ALA A 96 13.57 14.31 -1.30
N ILE A 97 13.62 13.15 -0.63
CA ILE A 97 13.19 11.87 -1.20
C ILE A 97 11.70 11.91 -1.55
N ASP A 98 10.84 12.39 -0.65
CA ASP A 98 9.39 12.47 -0.92
C ASP A 98 9.09 13.37 -2.12
N LEU A 99 9.76 14.51 -2.25
CA LEU A 99 9.64 15.37 -3.44
C LEU A 99 10.17 14.67 -4.70
N TYR A 100 11.32 14.01 -4.62
CA TYR A 100 11.95 13.35 -5.76
C TYR A 100 11.10 12.22 -6.36
N ILE A 101 10.42 11.44 -5.53
CA ILE A 101 9.53 10.36 -5.98
C ILE A 101 8.13 10.85 -6.37
N SER A 102 7.75 12.08 -6.01
CA SER A 102 6.45 12.67 -6.29
C SER A 102 6.34 13.21 -7.71
N TYR A 103 5.19 13.80 -8.04
CA TYR A 103 4.99 14.60 -9.25
C TYR A 103 5.57 16.01 -9.15
N GLU A 104 6.02 16.41 -7.96
CA GLU A 104 6.58 17.74 -7.69
C GLU A 104 8.11 17.76 -7.79
N TYR A 105 8.74 16.71 -8.29
CA TYR A 105 10.19 16.56 -8.39
C TYR A 105 10.85 17.73 -9.17
N GLU A 106 10.16 18.31 -10.15
CA GLU A 106 10.66 19.46 -10.90
C GLU A 106 10.97 20.66 -9.98
N ASN A 107 10.19 20.85 -8.91
CA ASN A 107 10.43 21.92 -7.94
C ASN A 107 11.70 21.68 -7.13
N LEU A 108 12.00 20.42 -6.81
CA LEU A 108 13.23 20.01 -6.12
C LEU A 108 14.47 20.18 -7.01
N LEU A 109 14.34 19.84 -8.30
CA LEU A 109 15.46 19.82 -9.24
C LEU A 109 15.75 21.17 -9.92
N LYS A 110 15.01 22.25 -9.57
CA LYS A 110 15.29 23.61 -10.05
C LYS A 110 16.68 24.08 -9.63
N ASP A 111 17.32 24.85 -10.53
CA ASP A 111 18.56 25.55 -10.18
C ASP A 111 18.37 26.49 -8.97
N GLY A 112 19.36 26.50 -8.08
CA GLY A 112 19.28 27.20 -6.79
C GLY A 112 18.50 26.44 -5.71
N VAL A 113 17.82 25.33 -6.02
CA VAL A 113 17.08 24.50 -5.06
C VAL A 113 17.80 23.17 -4.80
N TRP A 114 18.11 22.39 -5.84
CA TRP A 114 18.75 21.09 -5.70
C TRP A 114 20.08 21.16 -4.95
N GLN A 115 20.85 22.25 -5.12
CA GLN A 115 22.15 22.46 -4.47
C GLN A 115 22.06 22.49 -2.93
N ARG A 116 20.87 22.66 -2.37
CA ARG A 116 20.64 22.60 -0.92
C ARG A 116 20.64 21.18 -0.38
N TYR A 117 20.48 20.20 -1.25
CA TYR A 117 20.28 18.79 -0.87
C TYR A 117 21.33 17.87 -1.46
N PHE A 118 21.82 18.17 -2.68
CA PHE A 118 22.64 17.26 -3.46
C PHE A 118 23.97 17.86 -3.89
N THR A 119 24.99 17.03 -4.01
CA THR A 119 26.31 17.42 -4.53
C THR A 119 26.30 17.60 -6.05
N THR A 120 25.42 16.87 -6.75
CA THR A 120 25.14 16.97 -8.18
C THR A 120 23.65 16.87 -8.40
N CYS A 121 23.10 17.55 -9.44
CA CYS A 121 21.68 17.43 -9.77
C CYS A 121 21.34 15.99 -10.16
N PRO A 122 20.44 15.29 -9.42
CA PRO A 122 20.05 13.95 -9.78
C PRO A 122 19.24 13.94 -11.08
N GLU A 123 19.38 12.86 -11.87
CA GLU A 123 18.47 12.62 -12.99
C GLU A 123 17.04 12.39 -12.50
N PRO A 124 16.02 12.91 -13.20
CA PRO A 124 14.62 12.69 -12.82
C PRO A 124 14.26 11.20 -12.76
N PHE A 125 13.40 10.85 -11.81
CA PHE A 125 12.81 9.51 -11.75
C PHE A 125 11.57 9.50 -12.65
N THR A 126 11.70 9.00 -13.87
CA THR A 126 10.66 9.10 -14.90
C THR A 126 9.42 8.25 -14.58
N ALA A 127 8.29 8.56 -15.21
CA ALA A 127 7.06 7.79 -15.05
C ALA A 127 7.22 6.33 -15.51
N GLU A 128 7.98 6.11 -16.57
CA GLU A 128 8.29 4.78 -17.11
C GLU A 128 9.12 3.95 -16.11
N GLU A 129 10.15 4.55 -15.52
CA GLU A 129 10.99 3.91 -14.51
C GLU A 129 10.19 3.57 -13.25
N LYS A 130 9.34 4.49 -12.79
CA LYS A 130 8.43 4.25 -11.64
C LYS A 130 7.48 3.10 -11.93
N LYS A 131 6.86 3.07 -13.13
CA LYS A 131 5.97 2.01 -13.55
C LYS A 131 6.68 0.66 -13.58
N ALA A 132 7.85 0.57 -14.22
CA ALA A 132 8.63 -0.66 -14.30
C ALA A 132 9.08 -1.16 -12.92
N TRP A 133 9.29 -0.25 -11.96
CA TRP A 133 9.60 -0.62 -10.58
C TRP A 133 8.37 -1.13 -9.83
N HIS A 134 7.22 -0.47 -10.01
CA HIS A 134 5.96 -0.90 -9.39
C HIS A 134 5.51 -2.30 -9.88
N GLU A 135 5.77 -2.65 -11.14
CA GLU A 135 5.44 -3.97 -11.68
C GLU A 135 6.18 -5.12 -10.97
N LYS A 136 7.26 -4.82 -10.25
CA LYS A 136 7.99 -5.79 -9.40
C LYS A 136 7.36 -5.98 -8.02
N MET A 137 6.47 -5.08 -7.61
CA MET A 137 5.79 -5.15 -6.32
C MET A 137 4.72 -6.25 -6.36
N THR A 138 4.86 -7.26 -5.51
CA THR A 138 3.94 -8.40 -5.45
C THR A 138 3.84 -8.95 -4.03
N ASN A 139 2.87 -9.86 -3.83
CA ASN A 139 2.64 -10.52 -2.54
C ASN A 139 2.29 -9.57 -1.40
N VAL A 140 1.72 -8.42 -1.72
CA VAL A 140 1.25 -7.45 -0.73
C VAL A 140 -0.05 -7.95 -0.10
N ALA A 141 -0.18 -7.79 1.20
CA ALA A 141 -1.38 -8.08 1.97
C ALA A 141 -2.19 -6.80 2.20
N LEU A 142 -3.51 -6.91 2.13
CA LEU A 142 -4.46 -5.82 2.33
C LEU A 142 -5.51 -6.20 3.37
N GLY A 143 -5.59 -5.45 4.46
CA GLY A 143 -6.68 -5.53 5.43
C GLY A 143 -7.66 -4.38 5.29
N SER A 144 -8.93 -4.64 5.60
CA SER A 144 -9.98 -3.64 5.66
C SER A 144 -10.77 -3.77 6.96
N ASP A 145 -11.10 -2.64 7.61
CA ASP A 145 -11.85 -2.61 8.88
C ASP A 145 -13.35 -2.92 8.71
N ALA A 146 -13.87 -2.84 7.48
CA ALA A 146 -15.21 -3.28 7.08
C ALA A 146 -15.18 -3.85 5.66
N PHE A 147 -16.35 -4.33 5.15
CA PHE A 147 -16.44 -4.89 3.81
C PHE A 147 -16.09 -3.89 2.71
N PHE A 148 -15.62 -4.40 1.58
CA PHE A 148 -15.47 -3.63 0.35
C PHE A 148 -16.83 -3.50 -0.34
N PRO A 149 -17.32 -2.26 -0.57
CA PRO A 149 -18.65 -2.08 -1.17
C PRO A 149 -18.65 -2.27 -2.69
N PHE A 150 -17.51 -2.12 -3.36
CA PHE A 150 -17.38 -2.17 -4.82
C PHE A 150 -16.02 -2.72 -5.24
N GLU A 151 -15.98 -3.21 -6.47
CA GLU A 151 -14.84 -3.86 -7.14
C GLU A 151 -13.65 -2.90 -7.37
N ASP A 152 -13.91 -1.58 -7.48
CA ASP A 152 -12.90 -0.54 -7.69
C ASP A 152 -11.80 -0.54 -6.58
N ASN A 153 -12.16 -0.99 -5.38
CA ASN A 153 -11.20 -1.19 -4.29
C ASN A 153 -10.19 -2.30 -4.61
N ILE A 154 -10.66 -3.40 -5.21
CA ILE A 154 -9.80 -4.53 -5.60
C ILE A 154 -8.93 -4.15 -6.79
N GLU A 155 -9.50 -3.46 -7.79
CA GLU A 155 -8.75 -2.93 -8.93
C GLU A 155 -7.64 -1.97 -8.49
N ARG A 156 -7.94 -1.07 -7.51
CA ARG A 156 -6.90 -0.21 -6.94
C ARG A 156 -5.81 -0.99 -6.21
N ALA A 157 -6.21 -2.01 -5.44
CA ALA A 157 -5.28 -2.86 -4.70
C ALA A 157 -4.35 -3.64 -5.63
N ALA A 158 -4.89 -4.15 -6.74
CA ALA A 158 -4.11 -4.87 -7.76
C ALA A 158 -2.92 -4.07 -8.27
N ARG A 159 -3.08 -2.75 -8.46
CA ARG A 159 -2.02 -1.85 -8.94
C ARG A 159 -0.83 -1.74 -7.98
N SER A 160 -1.05 -1.98 -6.70
CA SER A 160 -0.02 -1.99 -5.65
C SER A 160 0.41 -3.41 -5.25
N GLY A 161 0.32 -4.38 -6.17
CA GLY A 161 0.85 -5.72 -6.01
C GLY A 161 0.14 -6.59 -4.97
N VAL A 162 -1.10 -6.24 -4.57
CA VAL A 162 -1.88 -7.03 -3.61
C VAL A 162 -2.19 -8.41 -4.19
N LYS A 163 -1.96 -9.43 -3.38
CA LYS A 163 -2.31 -10.83 -3.65
C LYS A 163 -3.17 -11.44 -2.56
N TYR A 164 -3.16 -10.88 -1.37
CA TYR A 164 -3.83 -11.43 -0.20
C TYR A 164 -4.69 -10.35 0.45
N ILE A 165 -5.97 -10.66 0.68
CA ILE A 165 -6.94 -9.72 1.22
C ILE A 165 -7.61 -10.31 2.45
N ALA A 166 -7.88 -9.48 3.47
CA ALA A 166 -8.71 -9.81 4.61
C ALA A 166 -9.76 -8.72 4.82
N GLN A 167 -11.02 -9.10 4.85
CA GLN A 167 -12.16 -8.23 5.14
C GLN A 167 -13.23 -9.01 5.91
N PRO A 168 -14.17 -8.34 6.63
CA PRO A 168 -15.20 -9.06 7.38
C PRO A 168 -16.25 -9.77 6.51
N GLY A 169 -16.51 -9.31 5.28
CA GLY A 169 -17.68 -9.74 4.50
C GLY A 169 -18.99 -9.09 4.95
N GLY A 170 -20.10 -9.54 4.38
CA GLY A 170 -21.46 -9.10 4.72
C GLY A 170 -22.00 -7.97 3.83
N SER A 171 -21.37 -7.69 2.71
CA SER A 171 -21.90 -6.82 1.67
C SER A 171 -22.84 -7.58 0.72
N VAL A 172 -23.90 -6.94 0.26
CA VAL A 172 -24.74 -7.48 -0.82
C VAL A 172 -23.98 -7.65 -2.13
N ARG A 173 -22.79 -7.04 -2.25
CA ARG A 173 -21.90 -7.10 -3.41
C ARG A 173 -20.68 -8.00 -3.20
N ASP A 174 -20.64 -8.78 -2.13
CA ASP A 174 -19.50 -9.69 -1.87
C ASP A 174 -19.20 -10.60 -3.07
N GLY A 175 -20.25 -11.10 -3.77
CA GLY A 175 -20.07 -11.92 -4.97
C GLY A 175 -19.26 -11.21 -6.06
N ALA A 176 -19.59 -9.98 -6.41
CA ALA A 176 -18.88 -9.20 -7.42
C ALA A 176 -17.43 -8.87 -6.99
N VAL A 177 -17.23 -8.58 -5.71
CA VAL A 177 -15.89 -8.33 -5.15
C VAL A 177 -15.02 -9.59 -5.19
N ILE A 178 -15.60 -10.75 -4.87
CA ILE A 178 -14.91 -12.06 -4.96
C ILE A 178 -14.54 -12.37 -6.41
N GLU A 179 -15.48 -12.21 -7.37
CA GLU A 179 -15.21 -12.42 -8.80
C GLU A 179 -14.08 -11.50 -9.31
N CYS A 180 -14.06 -10.25 -8.85
CA CYS A 180 -12.97 -9.33 -9.16
C CYS A 180 -11.63 -9.82 -8.60
N CYS A 181 -11.58 -10.30 -7.35
CA CYS A 181 -10.38 -10.91 -6.78
C CYS A 181 -9.91 -12.12 -7.60
N ASP A 182 -10.84 -12.97 -8.02
CA ASP A 182 -10.54 -14.15 -8.85
C ASP A 182 -9.93 -13.75 -10.20
N SER A 183 -10.40 -12.66 -10.82
CA SER A 183 -9.87 -12.16 -12.09
C SER A 183 -8.41 -11.71 -11.99
N PHE A 184 -7.99 -11.25 -10.81
CA PHE A 184 -6.60 -10.87 -10.51
C PHE A 184 -5.77 -11.99 -9.86
N GLY A 185 -6.35 -13.17 -9.68
CA GLY A 185 -5.68 -14.30 -9.01
C GLY A 185 -5.30 -14.00 -7.56
N MET A 186 -6.16 -13.27 -6.85
CA MET A 186 -5.99 -12.94 -5.43
C MET A 186 -6.69 -13.97 -4.54
N ALA A 187 -6.14 -14.20 -3.34
CA ALA A 187 -6.81 -14.91 -2.26
C ALA A 187 -7.46 -13.91 -1.30
N MET A 188 -8.74 -14.08 -1.01
CA MET A 188 -9.46 -13.27 -0.03
C MET A 188 -9.96 -14.14 1.11
N ALA A 189 -9.71 -13.71 2.34
CA ALA A 189 -10.27 -14.29 3.57
C ALA A 189 -11.41 -13.40 4.09
N MET A 190 -12.54 -14.04 4.41
CA MET A 190 -13.68 -13.43 5.11
C MET A 190 -13.51 -13.66 6.61
N THR A 191 -13.12 -12.60 7.33
CA THR A 191 -12.76 -12.71 8.75
C THR A 191 -13.96 -12.79 9.68
N GLY A 192 -15.14 -12.35 9.23
CA GLY A 192 -16.33 -12.19 10.06
C GLY A 192 -16.19 -11.14 11.18
N ILE A 193 -15.04 -10.49 11.31
CA ILE A 193 -14.76 -9.51 12.35
C ILE A 193 -14.73 -8.10 11.76
N ARG A 194 -15.71 -7.30 12.17
CA ARG A 194 -15.76 -5.88 11.82
C ARG A 194 -14.95 -5.08 12.84
N LEU A 195 -13.92 -4.37 12.36
CA LEU A 195 -13.06 -3.50 13.16
C LEU A 195 -13.47 -2.02 13.06
N PHE A 196 -14.59 -1.77 12.42
CA PHE A 196 -15.11 -0.43 12.14
C PHE A 196 -15.48 0.32 13.42
N HIS A 197 -14.91 1.52 13.61
CA HIS A 197 -15.18 2.41 14.74
C HIS A 197 -14.84 3.88 14.41
N HIS A 198 -15.48 4.77 15.11
CA HIS A 198 -15.27 6.21 15.02
C HIS A 198 -14.75 6.79 16.32
#